data_68c8624c512fcb4ae9d3f90d39bf41d8
#
_entry.id   68c8624c512fcb4ae9d3f90d39bf41d8
#
_cell.length_a   1.000
_cell.length_b   1.000
_cell.length_c   1.000
_cell.angle_alpha   90.00
_cell.angle_beta   90.00
_cell.angle_gamma   90.00
#
_symmetry.space_group_name_H-M   'P 1'
#
loop_
_entity.id
_entity.type
_entity.pdbx_description
1 polymer ?
#
loop_
_entity_poly.entity_id
_entity_poly.type
_entity_poly.pdbx_seq_one_letter_code
_entity_poly.pdbx_strand_id
1 'polypeptide(L)'
;MVHLTMKDMNATIIPLPPLAEQEKIVSYLKGKTSKIDAYVAEKEKEILLLQELKQKTIADAVTKGLNPIVKMKDSGISWIGMIPEHWETKRIASLFTGKVNANSDFRYKHAFKFNYGTLVPKNEVGDAEEYRDVYVKYSVLQEGDILINGLNLNYDFISQRVAIAPSDGIITSAYVVARPRAGTNAHYYTYLFKTMDSMKLFHGMGTGIRLTLSFDELKKQLVIVPPQDEQCAIVAYIDEKCKKIDRLMTELQAEIDYMKEYKQRLIADCVTGQVNVQNETI
;
A
#
# COMPACT_ATOMS: atom_id res chain seq x y z
N MET A 1 -19.30 3.02 25.77
CA MET A 1 -19.10 1.57 25.82
C MET A 1 -20.02 1.02 26.89
N VAL A 2 -20.98 0.14 26.57
CA VAL A 2 -21.85 -0.50 27.56
C VAL A 2 -21.09 -1.68 28.13
N HIS A 3 -20.88 -1.72 29.45
CA HIS A 3 -20.21 -2.83 30.12
C HIS A 3 -21.26 -3.88 30.55
N LEU A 4 -21.09 -5.11 30.07
CA LEU A 4 -21.89 -6.24 30.51
C LEU A 4 -21.46 -6.63 31.93
N THR A 5 -22.41 -6.65 32.87
CA THR A 5 -22.14 -7.02 34.27
C THR A 5 -22.58 -8.46 34.55
N MET A 6 -22.06 -9.09 35.64
CA MET A 6 -22.53 -10.40 36.06
C MET A 6 -24.02 -10.44 36.41
N LYS A 7 -24.59 -9.30 36.82
CA LYS A 7 -26.02 -9.16 37.07
C LYS A 7 -26.81 -9.25 35.76
N ASP A 8 -26.33 -8.65 34.69
CA ASP A 8 -26.97 -8.69 33.37
C ASP A 8 -26.89 -10.12 32.79
N MET A 9 -25.75 -10.80 32.95
CA MET A 9 -25.61 -12.21 32.54
C MET A 9 -26.56 -13.13 33.26
N ASN A 10 -26.71 -12.99 34.61
CA ASN A 10 -27.63 -13.81 35.41
C ASN A 10 -29.11 -13.53 35.09
N ALA A 11 -29.44 -12.37 34.55
CA ALA A 11 -30.80 -12.01 34.16
C ALA A 11 -31.14 -12.41 32.74
N THR A 12 -30.17 -12.84 31.94
CA THR A 12 -30.36 -13.20 30.52
C THR A 12 -30.98 -14.58 30.39
N ILE A 13 -32.16 -14.66 29.76
CA ILE A 13 -32.82 -15.93 29.42
C ILE A 13 -32.25 -16.46 28.13
N ILE A 14 -31.78 -17.70 28.14
CA ILE A 14 -31.26 -18.40 26.97
C ILE A 14 -32.12 -19.62 26.63
N PRO A 15 -32.33 -19.95 25.35
CA PRO A 15 -32.95 -21.21 24.95
C PRO A 15 -32.06 -22.38 25.35
N LEU A 16 -32.68 -23.43 25.88
CA LEU A 16 -31.98 -24.67 26.30
C LEU A 16 -32.68 -25.87 25.65
N PRO A 17 -32.30 -26.28 24.44
CA PRO A 17 -32.86 -27.46 23.79
C PRO A 17 -32.38 -28.73 24.47
N PRO A 18 -33.07 -29.88 24.25
CA PRO A 18 -32.60 -31.20 24.74
C PRO A 18 -31.18 -31.51 24.28
N LEU A 19 -30.42 -32.30 25.07
CA LEU A 19 -29.00 -32.59 24.83
C LEU A 19 -28.77 -33.17 23.42
N ALA A 20 -29.60 -34.10 22.96
CA ALA A 20 -29.51 -34.68 21.64
C ALA A 20 -29.67 -33.65 20.51
N GLU A 21 -30.45 -32.62 20.74
CA GLU A 21 -30.60 -31.49 19.79
C GLU A 21 -29.39 -30.55 19.80
N GLN A 22 -28.85 -30.30 21.01
CA GLN A 22 -27.59 -29.52 21.13
C GLN A 22 -26.44 -30.20 20.38
N GLU A 23 -26.29 -31.54 20.50
CA GLU A 23 -25.27 -32.31 19.78
C GLU A 23 -25.44 -32.24 18.27
N LYS A 24 -26.68 -32.28 17.76
CA LYS A 24 -26.96 -32.10 16.33
C LYS A 24 -26.62 -30.71 15.84
N ILE A 25 -27.00 -29.66 16.60
CA ILE A 25 -26.66 -28.25 16.28
C ILE A 25 -25.15 -28.09 16.19
N VAL A 26 -24.42 -28.59 17.18
CA VAL A 26 -22.94 -28.51 17.21
C VAL A 26 -22.33 -29.23 16.01
N SER A 27 -22.78 -30.45 15.71
CA SER A 27 -22.26 -31.21 14.57
C SER A 27 -22.53 -30.52 13.23
N TYR A 28 -23.74 -30.04 13.03
CA TYR A 28 -24.12 -29.27 11.83
C TYR A 28 -23.28 -28.01 11.67
N LEU A 29 -23.20 -27.18 12.74
CA LEU A 29 -22.42 -25.95 12.74
C LEU A 29 -20.93 -26.22 12.50
N LYS A 30 -20.35 -27.26 13.11
CA LYS A 30 -18.96 -27.65 12.88
C LYS A 30 -18.70 -27.93 11.42
N GLY A 31 -19.58 -28.68 10.76
CA GLY A 31 -19.47 -28.99 9.33
C GLY A 31 -19.59 -27.75 8.43
N LYS A 32 -20.57 -26.89 8.70
CA LYS A 32 -20.82 -25.68 7.89
C LYS A 32 -19.76 -24.62 8.10
N THR A 33 -19.39 -24.33 9.38
CA THR A 33 -18.38 -23.31 9.69
C THR A 33 -16.99 -23.71 9.19
N SER A 34 -16.63 -25.00 9.23
CA SER A 34 -15.36 -25.48 8.68
C SER A 34 -15.28 -25.23 7.17
N LYS A 35 -16.37 -25.43 6.43
CA LYS A 35 -16.42 -25.13 4.98
C LYS A 35 -16.27 -23.62 4.71
N ILE A 36 -16.95 -22.79 5.52
CA ILE A 36 -16.85 -21.32 5.40
C ILE A 36 -15.42 -20.87 5.71
N ASP A 37 -14.81 -21.38 6.77
CA ASP A 37 -13.44 -21.01 7.14
C ASP A 37 -12.43 -21.43 6.06
N ALA A 38 -12.59 -22.61 5.48
CA ALA A 38 -11.75 -23.05 4.36
C ALA A 38 -11.90 -22.13 3.13
N TYR A 39 -13.13 -21.77 2.81
CA TYR A 39 -13.42 -20.83 1.71
C TYR A 39 -12.79 -19.44 1.95
N VAL A 40 -12.97 -18.88 3.15
CA VAL A 40 -12.37 -17.59 3.53
C VAL A 40 -10.85 -17.66 3.43
N ALA A 41 -10.21 -18.72 3.94
CA ALA A 41 -8.77 -18.90 3.86
C ALA A 41 -8.26 -18.99 2.41
N GLU A 42 -9.01 -19.64 1.50
CA GLU A 42 -8.68 -19.69 0.08
C GLU A 42 -8.75 -18.29 -0.56
N LYS A 43 -9.78 -17.50 -0.25
CA LYS A 43 -9.94 -16.12 -0.76
C LYS A 43 -8.89 -15.16 -0.20
N GLU A 44 -8.53 -15.29 1.08
CA GLU A 44 -7.42 -14.52 1.67
C GLU A 44 -6.08 -14.85 0.97
N LYS A 45 -5.84 -16.11 0.61
CA LYS A 45 -4.67 -16.51 -0.18
C LYS A 45 -4.70 -15.93 -1.60
N GLU A 46 -5.86 -15.89 -2.25
CA GLU A 46 -6.03 -15.29 -3.57
C GLU A 46 -5.68 -13.80 -3.57
N ILE A 47 -6.10 -13.05 -2.53
CA ILE A 47 -5.71 -11.65 -2.36
C ILE A 47 -4.19 -11.49 -2.24
N LEU A 48 -3.50 -12.36 -1.48
CA LEU A 48 -2.04 -12.32 -1.37
C LEU A 48 -1.36 -12.54 -2.73
N LEU A 49 -1.83 -13.51 -3.52
CA LEU A 49 -1.30 -13.77 -4.85
C LEU A 49 -1.54 -12.60 -5.82
N LEU A 50 -2.67 -11.92 -5.71
CA LEU A 50 -2.96 -10.71 -6.49
C LEU A 50 -2.03 -9.54 -6.09
N GLN A 51 -1.70 -9.40 -4.82
CA GLN A 51 -0.72 -8.41 -4.34
C GLN A 51 0.68 -8.69 -4.92
N GLU A 52 1.12 -9.94 -4.89
CA GLU A 52 2.39 -10.36 -5.49
C GLU A 52 2.40 -10.12 -7.01
N LEU A 53 1.32 -10.48 -7.70
CA LEU A 53 1.16 -10.24 -9.14
C LEU A 53 1.23 -8.74 -9.46
N LYS A 54 0.60 -7.89 -8.66
CA LYS A 54 0.65 -6.43 -8.81
C LYS A 54 2.07 -5.92 -8.71
N GLN A 55 2.81 -6.32 -7.66
CA GLN A 55 4.20 -5.91 -7.47
C GLN A 55 5.09 -6.38 -8.62
N LYS A 56 4.96 -7.64 -9.05
CA LYS A 56 5.70 -8.18 -10.18
C LYS A 56 5.38 -7.47 -11.49
N THR A 57 4.10 -7.20 -11.75
CA THR A 57 3.67 -6.46 -12.95
C THR A 57 4.32 -5.08 -13.03
N ILE A 58 4.35 -4.35 -11.90
CA ILE A 58 5.00 -3.04 -11.82
C ILE A 58 6.51 -3.20 -12.07
N ALA A 59 7.18 -4.10 -11.35
CA ALA A 59 8.62 -4.29 -11.45
C ALA A 59 9.06 -4.69 -12.86
N ASP A 60 8.37 -5.64 -13.50
CA ASP A 60 8.68 -6.08 -14.86
C ASP A 60 8.47 -4.95 -15.87
N ALA A 61 7.35 -4.21 -15.79
CA ALA A 61 7.06 -3.13 -16.70
C ALA A 61 8.07 -1.97 -16.60
N VAL A 62 8.44 -1.55 -15.38
CA VAL A 62 9.39 -0.43 -15.20
C VAL A 62 10.82 -0.82 -15.51
N THR A 63 11.20 -2.11 -15.41
CA THR A 63 12.61 -2.52 -15.63
C THR A 63 12.87 -3.13 -16.99
N LYS A 64 11.88 -3.73 -17.65
CA LYS A 64 12.03 -4.45 -18.92
C LYS A 64 11.25 -3.84 -20.07
N GLY A 65 10.36 -2.87 -19.78
CA GLY A 65 9.44 -2.31 -20.79
C GLY A 65 8.28 -3.24 -21.12
N LEU A 66 7.55 -2.88 -22.17
CA LEU A 66 6.33 -3.59 -22.58
C LEU A 66 6.53 -4.49 -23.80
N ASN A 67 7.63 -4.33 -24.51
CA ASN A 67 7.91 -5.12 -25.71
C ASN A 67 8.86 -6.28 -25.40
N PRO A 68 8.38 -7.52 -25.45
CA PRO A 68 9.21 -8.70 -25.11
C PRO A 68 10.22 -9.10 -26.19
N ILE A 69 10.17 -8.47 -27.39
CA ILE A 69 10.96 -8.89 -28.55
C ILE A 69 12.20 -7.98 -28.74
N VAL A 70 12.38 -6.96 -27.89
CA VAL A 70 13.52 -6.04 -28.03
C VAL A 70 14.82 -6.70 -27.66
N LYS A 71 15.90 -6.30 -28.34
CA LYS A 71 17.24 -6.70 -27.97
C LYS A 71 17.60 -6.11 -26.62
N MET A 72 18.20 -6.91 -25.75
CA MET A 72 18.52 -6.56 -24.37
C MET A 72 20.02 -6.33 -24.21
N LYS A 73 20.41 -5.44 -23.27
CA LYS A 73 21.78 -5.23 -22.80
C LYS A 73 21.84 -5.23 -21.28
N ASP A 74 23.01 -5.45 -20.72
CA ASP A 74 23.23 -5.28 -19.29
C ASP A 74 23.14 -3.79 -18.93
N SER A 75 22.33 -3.48 -17.91
CA SER A 75 22.16 -2.11 -17.40
C SER A 75 23.36 -1.61 -16.59
N GLY A 76 24.22 -2.50 -16.12
CA GLY A 76 25.25 -2.21 -15.12
C GLY A 76 24.68 -1.96 -13.71
N ILE A 77 23.40 -2.22 -13.49
CA ILE A 77 22.72 -2.07 -12.19
C ILE A 77 22.31 -3.46 -11.72
N SER A 78 22.96 -3.97 -10.68
CA SER A 78 22.86 -5.38 -10.26
C SER A 78 21.45 -5.88 -9.99
N TRP A 79 20.58 -5.05 -9.42
CA TRP A 79 19.19 -5.42 -9.10
C TRP A 79 18.23 -5.36 -10.29
N ILE A 80 18.60 -4.66 -11.37
CA ILE A 80 17.82 -4.57 -12.62
C ILE A 80 18.25 -5.66 -13.60
N GLY A 81 19.57 -5.85 -13.79
CA GLY A 81 20.12 -6.76 -14.78
C GLY A 81 19.94 -6.27 -16.21
N MET A 82 19.24 -7.04 -17.04
CA MET A 82 19.06 -6.76 -18.47
C MET A 82 17.93 -5.76 -18.72
N ILE A 83 18.21 -4.80 -19.62
CA ILE A 83 17.24 -3.77 -20.08
C ILE A 83 17.21 -3.71 -21.61
N PRO A 84 16.17 -3.12 -22.23
CA PRO A 84 16.17 -2.85 -23.68
C PRO A 84 17.43 -2.10 -24.13
N GLU A 85 18.03 -2.53 -25.24
CA GLU A 85 19.33 -2.00 -25.71
C GLU A 85 19.34 -0.49 -25.92
N HIS A 86 18.22 0.08 -26.33
CA HIS A 86 18.06 1.51 -26.60
C HIS A 86 17.83 2.36 -25.33
N TRP A 87 17.61 1.74 -24.14
CA TRP A 87 17.46 2.49 -22.89
C TRP A 87 18.82 2.98 -22.39
N GLU A 88 18.82 4.11 -21.71
CA GLU A 88 20.00 4.68 -21.07
C GLU A 88 20.00 4.40 -19.57
N THR A 89 21.17 4.60 -18.95
CA THR A 89 21.32 4.65 -17.48
C THR A 89 21.88 6.02 -17.09
N LYS A 90 21.28 6.65 -16.09
CA LYS A 90 21.72 7.95 -15.57
C LYS A 90 21.73 7.96 -14.05
N ARG A 91 22.50 8.86 -13.45
CA ARG A 91 22.41 9.11 -12.01
C ARG A 91 21.12 9.84 -11.68
N ILE A 92 20.50 9.53 -10.55
CA ILE A 92 19.31 10.22 -10.05
C ILE A 92 19.54 11.74 -9.98
N ALA A 93 20.77 12.19 -9.67
CA ALA A 93 21.15 13.60 -9.67
C ALA A 93 20.89 14.34 -10.99
N SER A 94 20.90 13.66 -12.14
CA SER A 94 20.63 14.27 -13.46
C SER A 94 19.12 14.42 -13.73
N LEU A 95 18.30 13.64 -13.08
CA LEU A 95 16.85 13.58 -13.28
C LEU A 95 16.07 14.35 -12.20
N PHE A 96 16.63 14.43 -10.99
CA PHE A 96 15.97 15.01 -9.83
C PHE A 96 16.84 16.01 -9.09
N THR A 97 16.21 16.88 -8.35
CA THR A 97 16.85 17.74 -7.34
C THR A 97 16.22 17.52 -5.98
N GLY A 98 17.03 17.52 -4.92
CA GLY A 98 16.57 17.52 -3.52
C GLY A 98 16.44 18.92 -2.92
N LYS A 99 16.65 19.96 -3.73
CA LYS A 99 16.51 21.35 -3.26
C LYS A 99 15.03 21.71 -3.18
N VAL A 100 14.51 21.71 -1.98
CA VAL A 100 13.16 22.21 -1.67
C VAL A 100 13.26 23.35 -0.70
N ASN A 101 12.42 24.37 -0.87
CA ASN A 101 12.37 25.51 0.02
C ASN A 101 11.51 25.20 1.24
N ALA A 102 11.86 25.77 2.40
CA ALA A 102 10.94 25.81 3.51
C ALA A 102 9.81 26.81 3.23
N ASN A 103 8.65 26.59 3.83
CA ASN A 103 7.47 27.47 3.73
C ASN A 103 7.63 28.73 4.61
N SER A 104 8.81 29.37 4.58
CA SER A 104 9.18 30.45 5.49
C SER A 104 8.26 31.66 5.43
N ASP A 105 7.67 31.92 4.27
CA ASP A 105 6.70 32.99 4.03
C ASP A 105 5.24 32.59 4.39
N PHE A 106 5.04 31.36 4.87
CA PHE A 106 3.74 30.80 5.22
C PHE A 106 2.72 30.85 4.07
N ARG A 107 3.20 30.79 2.84
CA ARG A 107 2.36 30.86 1.63
C ARG A 107 1.43 29.66 1.49
N TYR A 108 1.93 28.46 1.80
CA TYR A 108 1.17 27.23 1.69
C TYR A 108 0.60 26.83 3.06
N LYS A 109 -0.71 26.60 3.10
CA LYS A 109 -1.46 26.24 4.31
C LYS A 109 -1.99 24.80 4.25
N HIS A 110 -1.89 24.15 3.08
CA HIS A 110 -2.33 22.79 2.87
C HIS A 110 -1.20 21.81 3.19
N ALA A 111 -1.29 21.16 4.35
CA ALA A 111 -0.29 20.18 4.79
C ALA A 111 -0.71 18.75 4.42
N PHE A 112 0.27 17.97 4.00
CA PHE A 112 0.13 16.53 3.80
C PHE A 112 0.74 15.75 4.96
N LYS A 113 0.22 14.53 5.17
CA LYS A 113 0.88 13.47 5.94
C LYS A 113 1.14 12.28 5.03
N PHE A 114 2.26 11.61 5.30
CA PHE A 114 2.60 10.36 4.62
C PHE A 114 1.77 9.21 5.22
N ASN A 115 1.09 8.45 4.38
CA ASN A 115 0.24 7.34 4.78
C ASN A 115 0.43 6.15 3.84
N TYR A 116 1.29 5.19 4.21
CA TYR A 116 1.50 3.93 3.49
C TYR A 116 1.61 4.09 1.96
N GLY A 117 2.63 4.83 1.49
CA GLY A 117 2.89 5.01 0.05
C GLY A 117 1.98 6.01 -0.66
N THR A 118 1.20 6.77 0.08
CA THR A 118 0.35 7.86 -0.41
C THR A 118 0.52 9.11 0.42
N LEU A 119 0.16 10.27 -0.13
CA LEU A 119 0.01 11.51 0.60
C LEU A 119 -1.47 11.80 0.77
N VAL A 120 -1.88 12.03 2.00
CA VAL A 120 -3.25 12.42 2.33
C VAL A 120 -3.24 13.78 3.02
N PRO A 121 -4.29 14.60 2.86
CA PRO A 121 -4.42 15.84 3.60
C PRO A 121 -4.26 15.60 5.10
N LYS A 122 -3.57 16.48 5.78
CA LYS A 122 -3.49 16.48 7.23
C LYS A 122 -4.73 17.20 7.75
N ASN A 123 -5.69 16.41 8.27
CA ASN A 123 -6.88 16.96 8.88
C ASN A 123 -6.50 17.50 10.27
N GLU A 124 -6.29 18.79 10.37
CA GLU A 124 -6.05 19.49 11.63
C GLU A 124 -7.35 20.15 12.10
N VAL A 125 -7.55 20.14 13.40
CA VAL A 125 -8.70 20.81 14.03
C VAL A 125 -8.29 22.26 14.26
N GLY A 126 -8.95 23.21 13.61
CA GLY A 126 -8.66 24.64 13.75
C GLY A 126 -8.13 25.31 12.46
N ASP A 127 -7.76 26.57 12.56
CA ASP A 127 -7.20 27.35 11.45
C ASP A 127 -5.72 27.00 11.25
N ALA A 128 -5.25 27.04 10.00
CA ALA A 128 -3.84 26.85 9.64
C ALA A 128 -2.90 27.85 10.34
N GLU A 129 -3.40 29.01 10.74
CA GLU A 129 -2.63 30.00 11.53
C GLU A 129 -2.20 29.48 12.90
N GLU A 130 -2.95 28.57 13.52
CA GLU A 130 -2.61 27.94 14.80
C GLU A 130 -1.36 27.06 14.67
N TYR A 131 -1.06 26.58 13.47
CA TYR A 131 0.07 25.71 13.16
C TYR A 131 1.23 26.47 12.49
N ARG A 132 1.18 27.81 12.41
CA ARG A 132 2.16 28.65 11.69
C ARG A 132 3.59 28.32 12.09
N ASP A 133 3.91 28.25 13.39
CA ASP A 133 5.27 27.99 13.89
C ASP A 133 5.85 26.64 13.44
N VAL A 134 4.98 25.69 13.13
CA VAL A 134 5.36 24.37 12.61
C VAL A 134 5.44 24.42 11.09
N TYR A 135 4.44 25.01 10.44
CA TYR A 135 4.29 25.01 8.99
C TYR A 135 5.34 25.83 8.25
N VAL A 136 5.87 26.89 8.87
CA VAL A 136 6.99 27.65 8.30
C VAL A 136 8.29 26.83 8.14
N LYS A 137 8.40 25.72 8.90
CA LYS A 137 9.54 24.80 8.85
C LYS A 137 9.34 23.62 7.90
N TYR A 138 8.13 23.46 7.37
CA TYR A 138 7.81 22.36 6.45
C TYR A 138 8.39 22.63 5.06
N SER A 139 8.70 21.55 4.35
CA SER A 139 9.16 21.62 2.96
C SER A 139 7.97 21.91 2.03
N VAL A 140 8.16 22.83 1.09
CA VAL A 140 7.19 23.14 0.03
C VAL A 140 7.24 22.06 -1.02
N LEU A 141 6.10 21.43 -1.28
CA LEU A 141 5.90 20.47 -2.35
C LEU A 141 5.30 21.14 -3.57
N GLN A 142 5.64 20.60 -4.73
CA GLN A 142 4.97 20.84 -6.00
C GLN A 142 4.32 19.56 -6.47
N GLU A 143 3.25 19.68 -7.24
CA GLU A 143 2.64 18.54 -7.92
C GLU A 143 3.69 17.73 -8.69
N GLY A 144 3.69 16.40 -8.52
CA GLY A 144 4.67 15.52 -9.13
C GLY A 144 5.98 15.36 -8.35
N ASP A 145 6.21 16.07 -7.24
CA ASP A 145 7.35 15.77 -6.35
C ASP A 145 7.23 14.33 -5.80
N ILE A 146 8.31 13.56 -5.83
CA ILE A 146 8.35 12.21 -5.28
C ILE A 146 8.91 12.29 -3.87
N LEU A 147 8.17 11.75 -2.92
CA LEU A 147 8.56 11.68 -1.52
C LEU A 147 8.99 10.28 -1.14
N ILE A 148 10.07 10.21 -0.36
CA ILE A 148 10.56 8.96 0.20
C ILE A 148 10.67 9.12 1.71
N ASN A 149 9.96 8.28 2.45
CA ASN A 149 10.14 8.18 3.89
C ASN A 149 11.42 7.39 4.18
N GLY A 150 12.53 8.10 4.25
CA GLY A 150 13.86 7.53 4.50
C GLY A 150 14.17 7.27 5.98
N LEU A 151 13.22 7.46 6.90
CA LEU A 151 13.48 7.36 8.33
C LEU A 151 13.42 5.91 8.83
N ASN A 152 14.35 5.54 9.73
CA ASN A 152 14.32 4.25 10.44
C ASN A 152 14.13 3.04 9.50
N LEU A 153 14.95 2.92 8.46
CA LEU A 153 14.84 1.86 7.47
C LEU A 153 14.97 0.46 8.09
N ASN A 154 15.72 0.30 9.18
CA ASN A 154 15.84 -0.96 9.91
C ASN A 154 14.53 -1.46 10.58
N TYR A 155 13.49 -0.61 10.66
CA TYR A 155 12.16 -0.97 11.15
C TYR A 155 11.12 -1.00 10.03
N ASP A 156 11.56 -1.21 8.79
CA ASP A 156 10.66 -1.26 7.64
C ASP A 156 10.14 -2.68 7.38
N PHE A 157 8.90 -2.94 7.75
CA PHE A 157 8.27 -4.24 7.59
C PHE A 157 7.40 -4.34 6.33
N ILE A 158 6.87 -3.24 5.81
CA ILE A 158 5.84 -3.22 4.76
C ILE A 158 6.25 -2.54 3.45
N SER A 159 7.43 -1.90 3.39
CA SER A 159 7.95 -1.25 2.16
C SER A 159 6.91 -0.42 1.40
N GLN A 160 6.31 0.58 2.08
CA GLN A 160 5.37 1.53 1.48
C GLN A 160 5.86 2.96 1.76
N ARG A 161 7.10 3.24 1.33
CA ARG A 161 7.84 4.45 1.70
C ARG A 161 7.89 5.50 0.61
N VAL A 162 7.32 5.23 -0.58
CA VAL A 162 7.38 6.13 -1.74
C VAL A 162 5.98 6.63 -2.08
N ALA A 163 5.83 7.95 -2.19
CA ALA A 163 4.60 8.61 -2.61
C ALA A 163 4.90 9.71 -3.62
N ILE A 164 3.91 10.11 -4.42
CA ILE A 164 3.96 11.26 -5.31
C ILE A 164 3.03 12.35 -4.76
N ALA A 165 3.45 13.61 -4.85
CA ALA A 165 2.63 14.75 -4.45
C ALA A 165 1.46 14.94 -5.44
N PRO A 166 0.20 14.86 -4.97
CA PRO A 166 -0.97 14.98 -5.84
C PRO A 166 -1.28 16.44 -6.22
N SER A 167 -0.72 17.39 -5.49
CA SER A 167 -0.86 18.84 -5.72
C SER A 167 0.22 19.59 -4.91
N ASP A 168 0.29 20.89 -5.13
CA ASP A 168 1.12 21.78 -4.32
C ASP A 168 0.66 21.76 -2.85
N GLY A 169 1.62 21.92 -1.93
CA GLY A 169 1.36 21.95 -0.50
C GLY A 169 2.63 21.92 0.34
N ILE A 170 2.53 21.47 1.57
CA ILE A 170 3.65 21.35 2.48
C ILE A 170 3.67 20.00 3.19
N ILE A 171 4.88 19.55 3.56
CA ILE A 171 5.08 18.35 4.37
C ILE A 171 6.26 18.55 5.33
N THR A 172 6.30 17.77 6.42
CA THR A 172 7.46 17.81 7.33
C THR A 172 8.77 17.62 6.58
N SER A 173 9.80 18.40 6.94
CA SER A 173 11.14 18.33 6.35
C SER A 173 11.91 17.04 6.64
N ALA A 174 11.32 16.12 7.40
CA ALA A 174 11.94 14.84 7.74
C ALA A 174 12.00 13.84 6.56
N TYR A 175 11.21 14.07 5.49
CA TYR A 175 11.17 13.17 4.33
C TYR A 175 12.09 13.66 3.21
N VAL A 176 12.62 12.72 2.44
CA VAL A 176 13.35 13.01 1.21
C VAL A 176 12.36 13.44 0.13
N VAL A 177 12.57 14.61 -0.45
CA VAL A 177 11.83 15.10 -1.61
C VAL A 177 12.73 15.03 -2.83
N ALA A 178 12.33 14.27 -3.83
CA ALA A 178 12.96 14.20 -5.13
C ALA A 178 12.10 14.95 -6.16
N ARG A 179 12.46 16.20 -6.44
CA ARG A 179 11.76 17.04 -7.42
C ARG A 179 12.23 16.71 -8.83
N PRO A 180 11.35 16.33 -9.75
CA PRO A 180 11.73 16.00 -11.12
C PRO A 180 12.24 17.26 -11.85
N ARG A 181 13.29 17.09 -12.66
CA ARG A 181 13.76 18.08 -13.62
C ARG A 181 12.91 18.03 -14.88
N ALA A 182 12.97 19.10 -15.69
CA ALA A 182 12.27 19.14 -16.97
C ALA A 182 12.59 17.89 -17.83
N GLY A 183 11.54 17.30 -18.41
CA GLY A 183 11.64 16.08 -19.21
C GLY A 183 11.71 14.77 -18.39
N THR A 184 11.55 14.81 -17.05
CA THR A 184 11.51 13.62 -16.20
C THR A 184 10.05 13.25 -15.89
N ASN A 185 9.62 12.04 -16.22
CA ASN A 185 8.28 11.56 -15.90
C ASN A 185 8.20 11.09 -14.45
N ALA A 186 7.61 11.92 -13.58
CA ALA A 186 7.49 11.64 -12.16
C ALA A 186 6.73 10.34 -11.85
N HIS A 187 5.66 10.02 -12.60
CA HIS A 187 4.87 8.81 -12.38
C HIS A 187 5.67 7.54 -12.68
N TYR A 188 6.43 7.51 -13.78
CA TYR A 188 7.32 6.38 -14.10
C TYR A 188 8.32 6.14 -12.97
N TYR A 189 9.00 7.22 -12.53
CA TYR A 189 10.01 7.08 -11.46
C TYR A 189 9.38 6.80 -10.10
N THR A 190 8.14 7.21 -9.86
CA THR A 190 7.41 6.78 -8.65
C THR A 190 7.25 5.25 -8.63
N TYR A 191 6.89 4.62 -9.75
CA TYR A 191 6.81 3.17 -9.85
C TYR A 191 8.18 2.50 -9.72
N LEU A 192 9.22 3.07 -10.34
CA LEU A 192 10.58 2.57 -10.19
C LEU A 192 11.06 2.63 -8.73
N PHE A 193 10.84 3.74 -8.04
CA PHE A 193 11.21 3.89 -6.63
C PHE A 193 10.36 3.00 -5.71
N LYS A 194 9.08 2.78 -6.01
CA LYS A 194 8.25 1.79 -5.31
C LYS A 194 8.78 0.36 -5.50
N THR A 195 9.31 0.04 -6.69
CA THR A 195 9.99 -1.24 -6.93
C THR A 195 11.27 -1.35 -6.11
N MET A 196 12.10 -0.30 -6.06
CA MET A 196 13.30 -0.27 -5.21
C MET A 196 12.95 -0.45 -3.73
N ASP A 197 11.87 0.17 -3.27
CA ASP A 197 11.37 0.05 -1.90
C ASP A 197 10.91 -1.38 -1.57
N SER A 198 10.11 -2.01 -2.45
CA SER A 198 9.65 -3.39 -2.27
C SER A 198 10.80 -4.40 -2.21
N MET A 199 11.90 -4.12 -2.90
CA MET A 199 13.14 -4.91 -2.88
C MET A 199 14.08 -4.52 -1.73
N LYS A 200 13.67 -3.63 -0.82
CA LYS A 200 14.46 -3.14 0.33
C LYS A 200 15.79 -2.46 -0.05
N LEU A 201 15.93 -1.95 -1.27
CA LEU A 201 17.18 -1.37 -1.74
C LEU A 201 17.60 -0.11 -0.98
N PHE A 202 16.63 0.63 -0.44
CA PHE A 202 16.90 1.82 0.38
C PHE A 202 17.68 1.49 1.66
N HIS A 203 17.57 0.26 2.20
CA HIS A 203 18.32 -0.15 3.39
C HIS A 203 19.84 -0.07 3.17
N GLY A 204 20.31 -0.50 2.00
CA GLY A 204 21.72 -0.43 1.63
C GLY A 204 22.26 0.99 1.39
N MET A 205 21.36 1.98 1.29
CA MET A 205 21.73 3.39 1.08
C MET A 205 21.64 4.21 2.37
N GLY A 206 20.99 3.69 3.41
CA GLY A 206 20.81 4.38 4.68
C GLY A 206 22.13 4.54 5.46
N THR A 207 22.26 5.64 6.19
CA THR A 207 23.41 5.94 7.04
C THR A 207 23.01 6.07 8.50
N GLY A 208 24.00 5.94 9.40
CA GLY A 208 23.78 6.06 10.85
C GLY A 208 23.09 4.83 11.46
N ILE A 209 22.97 4.84 12.80
CA ILE A 209 22.45 3.73 13.60
C ILE A 209 21.00 3.37 13.21
N ARG A 210 20.20 4.35 12.81
CA ARG A 210 18.79 4.20 12.44
C ARG A 210 18.57 3.99 10.93
N LEU A 211 19.65 3.85 10.15
CA LEU A 211 19.61 3.74 8.69
C LEU A 211 18.65 4.76 8.09
N THR A 212 19.05 6.02 8.09
CA THR A 212 18.27 7.11 7.51
C THR A 212 18.77 7.42 6.10
N LEU A 213 17.88 7.41 5.11
CA LEU A 213 18.19 7.80 3.74
C LEU A 213 18.07 9.32 3.58
N SER A 214 19.09 9.93 2.98
CA SER A 214 19.07 11.32 2.54
C SER A 214 19.00 11.40 1.01
N PHE A 215 18.63 12.59 0.48
CA PHE A 215 18.71 12.81 -0.96
C PHE A 215 20.16 12.72 -1.48
N ASP A 216 21.14 13.10 -0.66
CA ASP A 216 22.56 13.05 -1.03
C ASP A 216 23.06 11.62 -1.25
N GLU A 217 22.52 10.64 -0.55
CA GLU A 217 22.78 9.23 -0.81
C GLU A 217 21.99 8.71 -2.01
N LEU A 218 20.70 9.06 -2.11
CA LEU A 218 19.83 8.66 -3.19
C LEU A 218 20.34 9.15 -4.56
N LYS A 219 20.76 10.42 -4.66
CA LYS A 219 21.17 11.06 -5.92
C LYS A 219 22.39 10.39 -6.60
N LYS A 220 23.19 9.62 -5.83
CA LYS A 220 24.39 8.91 -6.32
C LYS A 220 24.01 7.65 -7.11
N GLN A 221 22.81 7.11 -6.90
CA GLN A 221 22.38 5.86 -7.51
C GLN A 221 22.13 6.01 -9.00
N LEU A 222 22.41 4.93 -9.74
CA LEU A 222 22.07 4.80 -11.16
C LEU A 222 20.64 4.30 -11.29
N VAL A 223 19.93 4.84 -12.26
CA VAL A 223 18.60 4.39 -12.68
C VAL A 223 18.50 4.33 -14.19
N ILE A 224 17.59 3.53 -14.67
CA ILE A 224 17.29 3.38 -16.09
C ILE A 224 16.44 4.54 -16.60
N VAL A 225 16.62 4.87 -17.87
CA VAL A 225 15.95 5.99 -18.54
C VAL A 225 15.42 5.50 -19.88
N PRO A 226 14.17 4.98 -19.91
CA PRO A 226 13.47 4.70 -21.15
C PRO A 226 13.21 6.00 -21.94
N PRO A 227 12.98 5.94 -23.26
CA PRO A 227 12.40 7.04 -24.02
C PRO A 227 11.10 7.56 -23.40
N GLN A 228 10.82 8.84 -23.56
CA GLN A 228 9.68 9.50 -22.88
C GLN A 228 8.31 8.89 -23.24
N ASP A 229 8.12 8.52 -24.50
CA ASP A 229 6.93 7.83 -25.00
C ASP A 229 6.76 6.45 -24.36
N GLU A 230 7.85 5.69 -24.19
CA GLU A 230 7.80 4.41 -23.46
C GLU A 230 7.51 4.59 -21.98
N GLN A 231 8.09 5.62 -21.31
CA GLN A 231 7.74 5.93 -19.92
C GLN A 231 6.24 6.17 -19.77
N CYS A 232 5.64 6.97 -20.68
CA CYS A 232 4.20 7.23 -20.66
C CYS A 232 3.38 5.96 -20.92
N ALA A 233 3.77 5.14 -21.88
CA ALA A 233 3.09 3.88 -22.18
C ALA A 233 3.18 2.88 -21.00
N ILE A 234 4.34 2.80 -20.34
CA ILE A 234 4.55 1.96 -19.16
C ILE A 234 3.64 2.41 -18.01
N VAL A 235 3.57 3.71 -17.73
CA VAL A 235 2.68 4.27 -16.70
C VAL A 235 1.23 3.91 -17.00
N ALA A 236 0.75 4.17 -18.21
CA ALA A 236 -0.63 3.86 -18.60
C ALA A 236 -0.96 2.36 -18.47
N TYR A 237 -0.02 1.49 -18.87
CA TYR A 237 -0.17 0.03 -18.71
C TYR A 237 -0.26 -0.37 -17.24
N ILE A 238 0.63 0.16 -16.38
CA ILE A 238 0.65 -0.16 -14.96
C ILE A 238 -0.64 0.32 -14.30
N ASP A 239 -1.08 1.55 -14.58
CA ASP A 239 -2.30 2.13 -14.02
C ASP A 239 -3.53 1.27 -14.37
N GLU A 240 -3.65 0.85 -15.63
CA GLU A 240 -4.75 -0.02 -16.08
C GLU A 240 -4.71 -1.39 -15.37
N LYS A 241 -3.54 -2.02 -15.30
CA LYS A 241 -3.39 -3.34 -14.67
C LYS A 241 -3.63 -3.28 -13.17
N CYS A 242 -3.03 -2.29 -12.50
CA CYS A 242 -3.22 -2.10 -11.05
C CYS A 242 -4.68 -1.84 -10.71
N LYS A 243 -5.38 -0.99 -11.49
CA LYS A 243 -6.82 -0.73 -11.29
C LYS A 243 -7.66 -1.99 -11.40
N LYS A 244 -7.36 -2.88 -12.35
CA LYS A 244 -8.06 -4.18 -12.48
C LYS A 244 -7.80 -5.09 -11.28
N ILE A 245 -6.54 -5.19 -10.86
CA ILE A 245 -6.16 -6.03 -9.70
C ILE A 245 -6.78 -5.48 -8.42
N ASP A 246 -6.72 -4.16 -8.19
CA ASP A 246 -7.29 -3.52 -7.00
C ASP A 246 -8.80 -3.73 -6.91
N ARG A 247 -9.50 -3.68 -8.05
CA ARG A 247 -10.92 -3.99 -8.12
C ARG A 247 -11.21 -5.44 -7.72
N LEU A 248 -10.46 -6.40 -8.25
CA LEU A 248 -10.61 -7.82 -7.89
C LEU A 248 -10.35 -8.05 -6.39
N MET A 249 -9.29 -7.45 -5.83
CA MET A 249 -9.02 -7.56 -4.39
C MET A 249 -10.16 -6.97 -3.55
N THR A 250 -10.76 -5.86 -3.99
CA THR A 250 -11.91 -5.26 -3.29
C THR A 250 -13.14 -6.17 -3.34
N GLU A 251 -13.42 -6.78 -4.49
CA GLU A 251 -14.54 -7.72 -4.66
C GLU A 251 -14.34 -8.96 -3.77
N LEU A 252 -13.13 -9.53 -3.74
CA LEU A 252 -12.78 -10.66 -2.87
C LEU A 252 -12.88 -10.32 -1.38
N GLN A 253 -12.44 -9.12 -0.98
CA GLN A 253 -12.55 -8.68 0.42
C GLN A 253 -14.01 -8.55 0.84
N ALA A 254 -14.88 -7.99 0.00
CA ALA A 254 -16.30 -7.90 0.25
C ALA A 254 -16.97 -9.28 0.38
N GLU A 255 -16.54 -10.25 -0.43
CA GLU A 255 -17.00 -11.64 -0.35
C GLU A 255 -16.58 -12.32 0.96
N ILE A 256 -15.33 -12.09 1.41
CA ILE A 256 -14.82 -12.57 2.70
C ILE A 256 -15.64 -11.99 3.86
N ASP A 257 -15.89 -10.68 3.84
CA ASP A 257 -16.63 -9.99 4.89
C ASP A 257 -18.07 -10.51 4.96
N TYR A 258 -18.73 -10.70 3.80
CA TYR A 258 -20.05 -11.32 3.71
C TYR A 258 -20.08 -12.75 4.28
N MET A 259 -19.07 -13.57 3.96
CA MET A 259 -19.01 -14.95 4.47
C MET A 259 -18.75 -15.00 5.97
N LYS A 260 -17.96 -14.08 6.51
CA LYS A 260 -17.74 -13.94 7.95
C LYS A 260 -19.04 -13.52 8.67
N GLU A 261 -19.80 -12.58 8.11
CA GLU A 261 -21.11 -12.17 8.63
C GLU A 261 -22.12 -13.33 8.54
N TYR A 262 -22.21 -14.01 7.39
CA TYR A 262 -23.06 -15.18 7.22
C TYR A 262 -22.77 -16.28 8.25
N LYS A 263 -21.49 -16.55 8.52
CA LYS A 263 -21.08 -17.51 9.57
C LYS A 263 -21.64 -17.13 10.93
N GLN A 264 -21.50 -15.86 11.33
CA GLN A 264 -22.00 -15.37 12.62
C GLN A 264 -23.52 -15.49 12.71
N ARG A 265 -24.24 -15.12 11.65
CA ARG A 265 -25.69 -15.25 11.59
C ARG A 265 -26.15 -16.69 11.63
N LEU A 266 -25.51 -17.59 10.87
CA LEU A 266 -25.83 -19.02 10.87
C LEU A 266 -25.69 -19.63 12.29
N ILE A 267 -24.63 -19.27 13.01
CA ILE A 267 -24.43 -19.73 14.40
C ILE A 267 -25.57 -19.21 15.29
N ALA A 268 -25.90 -17.92 15.21
CA ALA A 268 -26.96 -17.33 16.00
C ALA A 268 -28.33 -17.98 15.70
N ASP A 269 -28.68 -18.12 14.42
CA ASP A 269 -29.96 -18.70 13.99
C ASP A 269 -30.13 -20.16 14.43
N CYS A 270 -29.06 -20.97 14.34
CA CYS A 270 -29.10 -22.36 14.81
C CYS A 270 -29.18 -22.47 16.33
N VAL A 271 -28.41 -21.67 17.07
CA VAL A 271 -28.38 -21.71 18.54
C VAL A 271 -29.68 -21.18 19.17
N THR A 272 -30.33 -20.23 18.50
CA THR A 272 -31.62 -19.67 18.94
C THR A 272 -32.83 -20.44 18.42
N GLY A 273 -32.63 -21.51 17.64
CA GLY A 273 -33.71 -22.34 17.10
C GLY A 273 -34.48 -21.73 15.92
N GLN A 274 -33.95 -20.65 15.33
CA GLN A 274 -34.53 -20.04 14.11
C GLN A 274 -34.32 -20.94 12.86
N VAL A 275 -33.26 -21.73 12.87
CA VAL A 275 -32.96 -22.75 11.86
C VAL A 275 -33.11 -24.14 12.49
N ASN A 276 -34.04 -24.93 11.97
CA ASN A 276 -34.23 -26.31 12.42
C ASN A 276 -33.23 -27.24 11.72
N VAL A 277 -32.22 -27.72 12.46
CA VAL A 277 -31.17 -28.61 11.95
C VAL A 277 -31.50 -30.11 12.06
N GLN A 278 -32.69 -30.46 12.55
CA GLN A 278 -33.04 -31.91 12.80
C GLN A 278 -33.19 -32.71 11.54
N ASN A 279 -33.59 -32.07 10.42
CA ASN A 279 -33.85 -32.71 9.12
C ASN A 279 -32.70 -32.47 8.12
N GLU A 280 -31.63 -31.78 8.50
CA GLU A 280 -30.49 -31.50 7.63
C GLU A 280 -29.54 -32.70 7.63
N THR A 281 -29.23 -33.21 6.45
CA THR A 281 -28.21 -34.26 6.25
C THR A 281 -26.82 -33.62 6.43
N ILE A 282 -25.98 -34.17 7.30
CA ILE A 282 -24.61 -33.72 7.59
C ILE A 282 -23.70 -34.02 6.39
#